data_90f24d39c997790227aa6ede124e8419
#
_entry.id   90f24d39c997790227aa6ede124e8419
#
_cell.length_a   1.000
_cell.length_b   1.000
_cell.length_c   1.000
_cell.angle_alpha   90.00
_cell.angle_beta   90.00
_cell.angle_gamma   90.00
#
_symmetry.space_group_name_H-M   'P 1'
#
loop_
_entity.id
_entity.type
_entity.pdbx_description
1 polymer ?
#
loop_
_entity_poly.entity_id
_entity_poly.type
_entity_poly.pdbx_seq_one_letter_code
_entity_poly.pdbx_strand_id
1 'polypeptide(L)'
;MSDIRTHAPQAPAGEAGDYVLEARDLTRHFKVGSAFLSKPQVVRAVDGVSLGVRRGETLAIVGESGCGKSTLARLLLRLIRPSSGQVFYDGQDISALPEGEMRRLRKDLQFIFQDPFSSLNPRMTVGAIIEEPMRVHGIGTRATRPQRVADLLRRVGLRAEFANRYPHEFSGGQRQRIGIARALASGPKVLM
;
A
#
# COMPACT_ATOMS: atom_id res chain seq x y z
N MET A 1 3.02 25.64 10.37
CA MET A 1 2.69 24.38 11.08
C MET A 1 1.18 24.25 10.95
N SER A 2 0.72 23.56 9.91
CA SER A 2 -0.71 23.32 9.67
C SER A 2 -1.10 22.01 10.33
N ASP A 3 -1.92 22.14 11.37
CA ASP A 3 -2.53 20.99 12.04
C ASP A 3 -3.45 20.28 11.05
N ILE A 4 -3.23 18.99 10.86
CA ILE A 4 -4.24 18.11 10.24
C ILE A 4 -5.42 18.08 11.23
N ARG A 5 -6.38 18.98 11.07
CA ARG A 5 -7.69 18.76 11.69
C ARG A 5 -8.38 17.71 10.84
N THR A 6 -8.24 16.46 11.24
CA THR A 6 -9.08 15.39 10.77
C THR A 6 -10.52 15.68 11.19
N HIS A 7 -11.32 16.23 10.29
CA HIS A 7 -12.75 16.01 10.32
C HIS A 7 -12.98 14.59 9.77
N ALA A 8 -12.34 13.61 10.41
CA ALA A 8 -12.79 12.24 10.28
C ALA A 8 -14.13 12.19 11.02
N PRO A 9 -15.21 11.66 10.42
CA PRO A 9 -16.33 11.23 11.22
C PRO A 9 -15.71 10.35 12.31
N GLN A 10 -15.94 10.70 13.58
CA GLN A 10 -15.60 9.81 14.70
C GLN A 10 -16.10 8.45 14.29
N ALA A 11 -15.19 7.47 14.23
CA ALA A 11 -15.57 6.12 13.89
C ALA A 11 -16.76 5.80 14.83
N PRO A 12 -17.97 5.61 14.30
CA PRO A 12 -19.06 5.15 15.15
C PRO A 12 -18.50 3.89 15.81
N ALA A 13 -18.79 3.70 17.09
CA ALA A 13 -18.51 2.47 17.79
C ALA A 13 -19.28 1.35 17.08
N GLY A 14 -18.74 0.91 15.93
CA GLY A 14 -19.19 -0.23 15.16
C GLY A 14 -18.68 -1.46 15.87
N GLU A 15 -19.50 -2.48 15.93
CA GLU A 15 -19.14 -3.76 16.50
C GLU A 15 -17.83 -4.26 15.89
N ALA A 16 -16.96 -4.82 16.72
CA ALA A 16 -15.69 -5.38 16.29
C ALA A 16 -15.95 -6.45 15.22
N GLY A 17 -15.63 -6.14 13.94
CA GLY A 17 -15.84 -7.05 12.82
C GLY A 17 -16.27 -6.40 11.50
N ASP A 18 -16.66 -5.12 11.52
CA ASP A 18 -17.24 -4.45 10.34
C ASP A 18 -16.16 -3.91 9.36
N TYR A 19 -14.92 -3.72 9.84
CA TYR A 19 -13.83 -3.14 9.06
C TYR A 19 -12.86 -4.19 8.52
N VAL A 20 -12.55 -4.09 7.22
CA VAL A 20 -11.46 -4.87 6.62
C VAL A 20 -10.09 -4.33 7.04
N LEU A 21 -10.00 -3.01 7.26
CA LEU A 21 -8.80 -2.33 7.75
C LEU A 21 -9.22 -1.25 8.74
N GLU A 22 -8.58 -1.24 9.91
CA GLU A 22 -8.88 -0.25 10.96
C GLU A 22 -7.57 0.24 11.59
N ALA A 23 -7.53 1.52 11.93
CA ALA A 23 -6.48 2.14 12.73
C ALA A 23 -7.07 2.76 13.97
N ARG A 24 -6.41 2.58 15.12
CA ARG A 24 -6.80 3.17 16.40
C ARG A 24 -5.62 3.94 16.99
N ASP A 25 -5.80 5.24 17.19
CA ASP A 25 -4.82 6.18 17.76
C ASP A 25 -3.42 6.06 17.16
N LEU A 26 -3.38 5.87 15.84
CA LEU A 26 -2.16 5.58 15.11
C LEU A 26 -1.23 6.79 15.11
N THR A 27 0.01 6.57 15.56
CA THR A 27 1.01 7.62 15.70
C THR A 27 2.32 7.22 15.05
N ARG A 28 2.97 8.17 14.38
CA ARG A 28 4.34 8.03 13.90
C ARG A 28 5.15 9.30 14.07
N HIS A 29 6.16 9.21 14.89
CA HIS A 29 7.14 10.28 15.12
C HIS A 29 8.49 9.85 14.56
N PHE A 30 9.14 10.74 13.83
CA PHE A 30 10.51 10.57 13.33
C PHE A 30 11.45 11.46 14.12
N LYS A 31 12.55 10.88 14.59
CA LYS A 31 13.66 11.66 15.18
C LYS A 31 14.55 12.14 14.04
N VAL A 32 14.69 13.45 13.86
CA VAL A 32 15.52 14.09 12.84
C VAL A 32 16.63 14.85 13.54
N GLY A 33 17.87 14.66 13.10
CA GLY A 33 19.05 15.33 13.66
C GLY A 33 20.12 14.36 14.10
N SER A 34 21.40 14.80 14.00
CA SER A 34 22.56 14.02 14.44
C SER A 34 22.72 14.17 15.96
N ALA A 35 22.85 13.08 16.67
CA ALA A 35 23.02 13.02 18.12
C ALA A 35 24.31 13.73 18.62
N PHE A 36 25.17 14.21 17.72
CA PHE A 36 26.48 14.78 18.07
C PHE A 36 26.54 16.33 18.16
N LEU A 37 25.60 17.06 17.56
CA LEU A 37 25.69 18.53 17.48
C LEU A 37 24.40 19.31 17.78
N SER A 38 23.23 18.66 17.87
CA SER A 38 21.96 19.36 18.16
C SER A 38 20.95 18.44 18.85
N LYS A 39 20.04 19.02 19.65
CA LYS A 39 18.93 18.28 20.24
C LYS A 39 18.11 17.66 19.10
N PRO A 40 17.81 16.33 19.13
CA PRO A 40 17.03 15.68 18.10
C PRO A 40 15.64 16.35 18.01
N GLN A 41 15.30 16.87 16.84
CA GLN A 41 13.94 17.33 16.56
C GLN A 41 13.03 16.13 16.32
N VAL A 42 11.82 16.17 16.87
CA VAL A 42 10.79 15.17 16.65
C VAL A 42 9.81 15.71 15.62
N VAL A 43 9.74 15.07 14.46
CA VAL A 43 8.73 15.35 13.45
C VAL A 43 7.55 14.41 13.67
N ARG A 44 6.40 14.96 14.00
CA ARG A 44 5.14 14.23 14.16
C ARG A 44 4.48 14.10 12.79
N ALA A 45 4.74 13.01 12.10
CA ALA A 45 4.22 12.79 10.74
C ALA A 45 2.77 12.28 10.74
N VAL A 46 2.39 11.53 11.76
CA VAL A 46 1.01 11.07 12.05
C VAL A 46 0.85 11.13 13.56
N ASP A 47 -0.25 11.69 14.05
CA ASP A 47 -0.47 11.90 15.48
C ASP A 47 -1.93 11.63 15.86
N GLY A 48 -2.19 10.45 16.46
CA GLY A 48 -3.49 10.05 16.99
C GLY A 48 -4.58 9.83 15.94
N VAL A 49 -4.26 9.25 14.78
CA VAL A 49 -5.24 9.04 13.71
C VAL A 49 -5.98 7.73 13.92
N SER A 50 -7.33 7.81 13.97
CA SER A 50 -8.24 6.67 13.98
C SER A 50 -9.13 6.70 12.74
N LEU A 51 -9.24 5.56 12.04
CA LEU A 51 -10.10 5.41 10.88
C LEU A 51 -10.44 3.94 10.64
N GLY A 52 -11.51 3.68 9.89
CA GLY A 52 -11.89 2.34 9.47
C GLY A 52 -12.33 2.32 8.01
N VAL A 53 -12.07 1.23 7.32
CA VAL A 53 -12.50 0.97 5.92
C VAL A 53 -13.24 -0.35 5.90
N ARG A 54 -14.48 -0.32 5.40
CA ARG A 54 -15.32 -1.52 5.24
C ARG A 54 -15.01 -2.24 3.93
N ARG A 55 -15.48 -3.48 3.83
CA ARG A 55 -15.39 -4.21 2.56
C ARG A 55 -16.19 -3.52 1.47
N GLY A 56 -15.57 -3.35 0.29
CA GLY A 56 -16.19 -2.68 -0.86
C GLY A 56 -16.27 -1.16 -0.72
N GLU A 57 -15.73 -0.58 0.35
CA GLU A 57 -15.69 0.86 0.58
C GLU A 57 -14.42 1.48 -0.03
N THR A 58 -14.53 2.72 -0.48
CA THR A 58 -13.41 3.56 -0.88
C THR A 58 -13.30 4.74 0.07
N LEU A 59 -12.21 4.81 0.83
CA LEU A 59 -11.89 5.93 1.72
C LEU A 59 -10.86 6.84 1.06
N ALA A 60 -11.18 8.12 0.90
CA ALA A 60 -10.25 9.13 0.40
C ALA A 60 -9.58 9.88 1.56
N ILE A 61 -8.23 9.93 1.54
CA ILE A 61 -7.42 10.72 2.48
C ILE A 61 -6.96 11.98 1.76
N VAL A 62 -7.46 13.14 2.18
CA VAL A 62 -7.19 14.44 1.56
C VAL A 62 -6.39 15.33 2.51
N GLY A 63 -5.58 16.22 1.98
CA GLY A 63 -4.77 17.18 2.75
C GLY A 63 -3.62 17.76 1.91
N GLU A 64 -2.95 18.76 2.42
CA GLU A 64 -1.83 19.45 1.77
C GLU A 64 -0.61 18.53 1.54
N SER A 65 0.31 18.96 0.67
CA SER A 65 1.57 18.24 0.47
C SER A 65 2.38 18.24 1.77
N GLY A 66 2.95 17.08 2.14
CA GLY A 66 3.76 16.95 3.36
C GLY A 66 2.96 16.71 4.66
N CYS A 67 1.62 16.76 4.65
CA CYS A 67 0.82 16.57 5.86
C CYS A 67 0.76 15.13 6.42
N GLY A 68 1.51 14.17 5.86
CA GLY A 68 1.59 12.82 6.41
C GLY A 68 0.74 11.74 5.71
N LYS A 69 -0.03 12.04 4.65
CA LYS A 69 -0.88 11.06 3.93
C LYS A 69 -0.12 9.80 3.52
N SER A 70 1.03 9.95 2.87
CA SER A 70 1.85 8.82 2.44
C SER A 70 2.44 8.03 3.62
N THR A 71 2.71 8.71 4.74
CA THR A 71 3.16 8.05 5.97
C THR A 71 2.02 7.24 6.57
N LEU A 72 0.81 7.80 6.65
CA LEU A 72 -0.37 7.12 7.13
C LEU A 72 -0.69 5.88 6.29
N ALA A 73 -0.68 5.98 4.96
CA ALA A 73 -0.90 4.85 4.07
C ALA A 73 0.14 3.72 4.29
N ARG A 74 1.42 4.07 4.49
CA ARG A 74 2.48 3.11 4.80
C ARG A 74 2.32 2.47 6.18
N LEU A 75 1.80 3.20 7.16
CA LEU A 75 1.48 2.67 8.49
C LEU A 75 0.34 1.66 8.42
N LEU A 76 -0.76 2.01 7.74
CA LEU A 76 -1.94 1.17 7.57
C LEU A 76 -1.60 -0.18 6.92
N LEU A 77 -0.70 -0.18 5.94
CA LEU A 77 -0.20 -1.43 5.33
C LEU A 77 1.00 -2.03 6.07
N ARG A 78 1.37 -1.47 7.24
CA ARG A 78 2.51 -1.98 8.01
C ARG A 78 3.82 -2.05 7.20
N LEU A 79 4.00 -1.15 6.21
CA LEU A 79 5.28 -0.96 5.50
C LEU A 79 6.30 -0.25 6.39
N ILE A 80 5.82 0.55 7.35
CA ILE A 80 6.59 1.11 8.46
C ILE A 80 5.87 0.80 9.77
N ARG A 81 6.62 0.64 10.86
CA ARG A 81 6.05 0.38 12.18
C ARG A 81 5.49 1.66 12.78
N PRO A 82 4.33 1.65 13.44
CA PRO A 82 3.85 2.79 14.22
C PRO A 82 4.77 3.06 15.42
N SER A 83 4.75 4.29 15.93
CA SER A 83 5.36 4.64 17.21
C SER A 83 4.45 4.25 18.37
N SER A 84 3.13 4.39 18.18
CA SER A 84 2.07 3.95 19.08
C SER A 84 0.76 3.79 18.29
N GLY A 85 -0.28 3.28 18.94
CA GLY A 85 -1.55 2.94 18.31
C GLY A 85 -1.52 1.58 17.63
N GLN A 86 -2.64 1.20 17.05
CA GLN A 86 -2.86 -0.15 16.51
C GLN A 86 -3.42 -0.10 15.10
N VAL A 87 -3.10 -1.12 14.31
CA VAL A 87 -3.69 -1.38 12.98
C VAL A 87 -4.27 -2.79 13.01
N PHE A 88 -5.53 -2.90 12.62
CA PHE A 88 -6.23 -4.17 12.52
C PHE A 88 -6.52 -4.47 11.05
N TYR A 89 -6.30 -5.70 10.65
CA TYR A 89 -6.70 -6.24 9.36
C TYR A 89 -7.60 -7.46 9.59
N ASP A 90 -8.84 -7.40 9.10
CA ASP A 90 -9.85 -8.45 9.30
C ASP A 90 -10.02 -8.82 10.80
N GLY A 91 -10.01 -7.81 11.68
CA GLY A 91 -10.10 -7.97 13.14
C GLY A 91 -8.81 -8.41 13.84
N GLN A 92 -7.76 -8.79 13.12
CA GLN A 92 -6.46 -9.17 13.68
C GLN A 92 -5.57 -7.93 13.86
N ASP A 93 -5.02 -7.72 15.06
CA ASP A 93 -3.98 -6.69 15.27
C ASP A 93 -2.69 -7.09 14.54
N ILE A 94 -2.31 -6.25 13.55
CA ILE A 94 -1.10 -6.45 12.75
C ILE A 94 0.05 -5.52 13.16
N SER A 95 -0.15 -4.64 14.16
CA SER A 95 0.81 -3.58 14.53
C SER A 95 2.18 -4.12 14.93
N ALA A 96 2.19 -5.19 15.70
CA ALA A 96 3.40 -5.79 16.25
C ALA A 96 3.78 -7.13 15.62
N LEU A 97 3.03 -7.61 14.61
CA LEU A 97 3.29 -8.91 14.00
C LEU A 97 4.73 -9.04 13.51
N PRO A 98 5.36 -10.22 13.69
CA PRO A 98 6.64 -10.54 13.10
C PRO A 98 6.60 -10.46 11.57
N GLU A 99 7.72 -10.13 10.93
CA GLU A 99 7.77 -9.96 9.47
C GLU A 99 7.41 -11.25 8.71
N GLY A 100 7.70 -12.42 9.29
CA GLY A 100 7.31 -13.72 8.72
C GLY A 100 5.79 -13.89 8.58
N GLU A 101 5.02 -13.41 9.56
CA GLU A 101 3.55 -13.42 9.53
C GLU A 101 3.01 -12.33 8.61
N MET A 102 3.58 -11.12 8.68
CA MET A 102 3.23 -10.04 7.76
C MET A 102 3.40 -10.43 6.30
N ARG A 103 4.45 -11.22 5.97
CA ARG A 103 4.68 -11.70 4.60
C ARG A 103 3.48 -12.47 4.04
N ARG A 104 2.76 -13.23 4.87
CA ARG A 104 1.55 -13.96 4.46
C ARG A 104 0.40 -13.02 4.14
N LEU A 105 0.30 -11.88 4.86
CA LEU A 105 -0.74 -10.88 4.66
C LEU A 105 -0.45 -9.94 3.48
N ARG A 106 0.81 -9.86 3.02
CA ARG A 106 1.20 -8.97 1.91
C ARG A 106 0.44 -9.23 0.61
N LYS A 107 -0.04 -10.46 0.36
CA LYS A 107 -0.87 -10.74 -0.81
C LYS A 107 -2.20 -9.98 -0.78
N ASP A 108 -2.77 -9.79 0.42
CA ASP A 108 -4.06 -9.15 0.64
C ASP A 108 -3.94 -7.63 0.80
N LEU A 109 -2.76 -7.14 1.22
CA LEU A 109 -2.47 -5.74 1.52
C LEU A 109 -1.49 -5.18 0.48
N GLN A 110 -2.00 -4.47 -0.52
CA GLN A 110 -1.19 -3.97 -1.64
C GLN A 110 -1.14 -2.45 -1.69
N PHE A 111 0.01 -1.95 -2.18
CA PHE A 111 0.29 -0.53 -2.32
C PHE A 111 0.65 -0.17 -3.77
N ILE A 112 0.00 0.85 -4.31
CA ILE A 112 0.35 1.44 -5.61
C ILE A 112 1.19 2.69 -5.32
N PHE A 113 2.46 2.65 -5.71
CA PHE A 113 3.36 3.78 -5.52
C PHE A 113 2.98 4.94 -6.44
N GLN A 114 3.09 6.15 -5.91
CA GLN A 114 2.78 7.38 -6.63
C GLN A 114 3.77 7.66 -7.77
N ASP A 115 5.04 7.25 -7.62
CA ASP A 115 6.05 7.32 -8.67
C ASP A 115 6.14 6.01 -9.47
N PRO A 116 5.63 5.98 -10.71
CA PRO A 116 5.66 4.80 -11.54
C PRO A 116 7.08 4.49 -12.08
N PHE A 117 8.00 5.47 -12.07
CA PHE A 117 9.35 5.28 -12.61
C PHE A 117 10.22 4.46 -11.66
N SER A 118 10.18 4.75 -10.37
CA SER A 118 10.95 4.04 -9.35
C SER A 118 10.31 2.71 -8.93
N SER A 119 9.02 2.50 -9.24
CA SER A 119 8.27 1.34 -8.77
C SER A 119 8.42 0.08 -9.63
N LEU A 120 8.87 0.19 -10.88
CA LEU A 120 9.01 -0.92 -11.81
C LEU A 120 10.50 -1.24 -12.05
N ASN A 121 10.88 -2.50 -11.93
CA ASN A 121 12.26 -2.93 -12.23
C ASN A 121 12.52 -2.81 -13.76
N PRO A 122 13.43 -1.92 -14.20
CA PRO A 122 13.66 -1.67 -15.62
C PRO A 122 14.30 -2.83 -16.37
N ARG A 123 14.83 -3.82 -15.65
CA ARG A 123 15.48 -5.02 -16.22
C ARG A 123 14.51 -6.18 -16.43
N MET A 124 13.25 -6.04 -16.01
CA MET A 124 12.22 -7.06 -16.16
C MET A 124 11.24 -6.66 -17.24
N THR A 125 10.71 -7.62 -17.98
CA THR A 125 9.57 -7.38 -18.87
C THR A 125 8.31 -7.06 -18.06
N VAL A 126 7.36 -6.38 -18.67
CA VAL A 126 6.07 -6.04 -18.04
C VAL A 126 5.34 -7.29 -17.56
N GLY A 127 5.37 -8.36 -18.37
CA GLY A 127 4.78 -9.64 -17.97
C GLY A 127 5.43 -10.23 -16.71
N ALA A 128 6.77 -10.20 -16.64
CA ALA A 128 7.50 -10.68 -15.47
C ALA A 128 7.22 -9.84 -14.21
N ILE A 129 7.08 -8.51 -14.36
CA ILE A 129 6.73 -7.60 -13.26
C ILE A 129 5.34 -7.91 -12.69
N ILE A 130 4.35 -8.15 -13.57
CA ILE A 130 2.98 -8.47 -13.15
C ILE A 130 2.88 -9.89 -12.60
N GLU A 131 3.66 -10.83 -13.13
CA GLU A 131 3.70 -12.22 -12.65
C GLU A 131 4.37 -12.38 -11.28
N GLU A 132 5.33 -11.50 -10.94
CA GLU A 132 6.16 -11.62 -9.75
C GLU A 132 5.34 -11.82 -8.44
N PRO A 133 4.31 -11.01 -8.12
CA PRO A 133 3.49 -11.23 -6.92
C PRO A 133 2.80 -12.60 -6.93
N MET A 134 2.33 -13.06 -8.09
CA MET A 134 1.70 -14.37 -8.21
C MET A 134 2.71 -15.50 -7.90
N ARG A 135 3.94 -15.36 -8.37
CA ARG A 135 5.01 -16.32 -8.11
C ARG A 135 5.40 -16.35 -6.64
N VAL A 136 5.57 -15.17 -6.03
CA VAL A 136 5.97 -15.03 -4.61
C VAL A 136 4.93 -15.63 -3.66
N HIS A 137 3.64 -15.45 -3.98
CA HIS A 137 2.54 -15.90 -3.15
C HIS A 137 1.94 -17.26 -3.57
N GLY A 138 2.56 -17.95 -4.53
CA GLY A 138 2.10 -19.28 -4.97
C GLY A 138 0.75 -19.27 -5.71
N ILE A 139 0.40 -18.15 -6.34
CA ILE A 139 -0.88 -17.97 -7.04
C ILE A 139 -0.76 -18.49 -8.48
N GLY A 140 -1.59 -19.45 -8.84
CA GLY A 140 -1.58 -20.08 -10.16
C GLY A 140 -0.32 -20.90 -10.42
N THR A 141 -0.27 -21.54 -11.58
CA THR A 141 0.86 -22.34 -12.05
C THR A 141 1.66 -21.60 -13.13
N ARG A 142 2.84 -22.11 -13.49
CA ARG A 142 3.63 -21.60 -14.62
C ARG A 142 2.82 -21.55 -15.92
N ALA A 143 1.93 -22.50 -16.13
CA ALA A 143 1.07 -22.57 -17.32
C ALA A 143 -0.08 -21.55 -17.29
N THR A 144 -0.64 -21.22 -16.12
CA THR A 144 -1.83 -20.34 -16.02
C THR A 144 -1.50 -18.86 -15.82
N ARG A 145 -0.30 -18.53 -15.31
CA ARG A 145 0.09 -17.13 -15.04
C ARG A 145 0.16 -16.25 -16.29
N PRO A 146 0.67 -16.71 -17.46
CA PRO A 146 0.70 -15.87 -18.65
C PRO A 146 -0.69 -15.38 -19.07
N GLN A 147 -1.71 -16.24 -19.00
CA GLN A 147 -3.08 -15.84 -19.30
C GLN A 147 -3.60 -14.80 -18.28
N ARG A 148 -3.33 -14.98 -16.98
CA ARG A 148 -3.69 -14.01 -15.94
C ARG A 148 -3.01 -12.65 -16.15
N VAL A 149 -1.75 -12.63 -16.57
CA VAL A 149 -1.03 -11.40 -16.94
C VAL A 149 -1.72 -10.69 -18.09
N ALA A 150 -2.09 -11.43 -19.15
CA ALA A 150 -2.80 -10.87 -20.31
C ALA A 150 -4.15 -10.26 -19.90
N ASP A 151 -4.90 -10.93 -19.00
CA ASP A 151 -6.19 -10.44 -18.52
C ASP A 151 -6.03 -9.20 -17.64
N LEU A 152 -5.00 -9.15 -16.78
CA LEU A 152 -4.70 -7.98 -15.96
C LEU A 152 -4.30 -6.77 -16.81
N LEU A 153 -3.50 -6.97 -17.85
CA LEU A 153 -3.16 -5.90 -18.80
C LEU A 153 -4.43 -5.34 -19.47
N ARG A 154 -5.33 -6.20 -19.95
CA ARG A 154 -6.61 -5.74 -20.54
C ARG A 154 -7.46 -4.97 -19.52
N ARG A 155 -7.55 -5.44 -18.27
CA ARG A 155 -8.30 -4.74 -17.19
C ARG A 155 -7.82 -3.32 -16.93
N VAL A 156 -6.54 -3.06 -17.13
CA VAL A 156 -5.98 -1.70 -16.98
C VAL A 156 -5.91 -0.92 -18.30
N GLY A 157 -6.56 -1.44 -19.37
CA GLY A 157 -6.64 -0.79 -20.67
C GLY A 157 -5.32 -0.84 -21.45
N LEU A 158 -4.51 -1.89 -21.25
CA LEU A 158 -3.31 -2.17 -22.03
C LEU A 158 -3.48 -3.43 -22.87
N ARG A 159 -2.73 -3.51 -24.00
CA ARG A 159 -2.76 -4.67 -24.88
C ARG A 159 -1.96 -5.82 -24.26
N ALA A 160 -2.45 -7.05 -24.42
CA ALA A 160 -1.80 -8.25 -23.86
C ALA A 160 -0.38 -8.47 -24.41
N GLU A 161 -0.13 -8.09 -25.68
CA GLU A 161 1.17 -8.22 -26.35
C GLU A 161 2.26 -7.38 -25.66
N PHE A 162 1.87 -6.38 -24.85
CA PHE A 162 2.80 -5.54 -24.12
C PHE A 162 3.52 -6.28 -22.99
N ALA A 163 3.09 -7.50 -22.65
CA ALA A 163 3.76 -8.35 -21.66
C ALA A 163 5.25 -8.58 -21.95
N ASN A 164 5.66 -8.61 -23.23
CA ASN A 164 7.03 -8.87 -23.63
C ASN A 164 7.92 -7.62 -23.70
N ARG A 165 7.34 -6.43 -23.49
CA ARG A 165 8.06 -5.15 -23.53
C ARG A 165 8.65 -4.80 -22.17
N TYR A 166 9.59 -3.85 -22.18
CA TYR A 166 10.24 -3.32 -20.97
C TYR A 166 9.60 -2.00 -20.53
N PRO A 167 9.68 -1.65 -19.24
CA PRO A 167 9.07 -0.42 -18.70
C PRO A 167 9.50 0.86 -19.44
N HIS A 168 10.72 0.95 -19.91
CA HIS A 168 11.24 2.14 -20.61
C HIS A 168 10.55 2.42 -21.97
N GLU A 169 9.86 1.44 -22.54
CA GLU A 169 9.11 1.57 -23.80
C GLU A 169 7.72 2.18 -23.61
N PHE A 170 7.34 2.55 -22.37
CA PHE A 170 6.00 3.01 -22.01
C PHE A 170 5.99 4.44 -21.50
N SER A 171 4.91 5.16 -21.78
CA SER A 171 4.63 6.46 -21.17
C SER A 171 4.44 6.37 -19.65
N GLY A 172 4.56 7.50 -18.93
CA GLY A 172 4.33 7.54 -17.49
C GLY A 172 2.96 6.99 -17.07
N GLY A 173 1.89 7.37 -17.78
CA GLY A 173 0.54 6.85 -17.52
C GLY A 173 0.39 5.35 -17.80
N GLN A 174 1.08 4.81 -18.82
CA GLN A 174 1.09 3.37 -19.07
C GLN A 174 1.87 2.62 -17.97
N ARG A 175 3.00 3.16 -17.50
CA ARG A 175 3.75 2.58 -16.37
C ARG A 175 2.90 2.56 -15.08
N GLN A 176 2.12 3.62 -14.83
CA GLN A 176 1.18 3.63 -13.71
C GLN A 176 0.16 2.49 -13.82
N ARG A 177 -0.42 2.25 -15.00
CA ARG A 177 -1.34 1.14 -15.24
C ARG A 177 -0.68 -0.22 -15.06
N ILE A 178 0.59 -0.38 -15.44
CA ILE A 178 1.37 -1.59 -15.16
C ILE A 178 1.55 -1.79 -13.66
N GLY A 179 1.84 -0.72 -12.90
CA GLY A 179 1.91 -0.76 -11.44
C GLY A 179 0.59 -1.19 -10.78
N ILE A 180 -0.53 -0.69 -11.32
CA ILE A 180 -1.87 -1.11 -10.89
C ILE A 180 -2.11 -2.60 -11.20
N ALA A 181 -1.78 -3.06 -12.42
CA ALA A 181 -1.92 -4.48 -12.80
C ALA A 181 -1.09 -5.39 -11.90
N ARG A 182 0.14 -4.99 -11.57
CA ARG A 182 1.00 -5.71 -10.61
C ARG A 182 0.36 -5.81 -9.23
N ALA A 183 -0.17 -4.70 -8.70
CA ALA A 183 -0.82 -4.71 -7.39
C ALA A 183 -2.08 -5.59 -7.38
N LEU A 184 -2.84 -5.62 -8.47
CA LEU A 184 -4.03 -6.47 -8.61
C LEU A 184 -3.70 -7.96 -8.80
N ALA A 185 -2.46 -8.31 -9.15
CA ALA A 185 -2.08 -9.68 -9.49
C ALA A 185 -2.20 -10.67 -8.33
N SER A 186 -2.06 -10.21 -7.08
CA SER A 186 -2.26 -11.03 -5.89
C SER A 186 -3.74 -11.21 -5.50
N GLY A 187 -4.68 -10.47 -6.12
CA GLY A 187 -6.09 -10.44 -5.72
C GLY A 187 -6.30 -9.79 -4.36
N PRO A 188 -5.77 -8.56 -4.14
CA PRO A 188 -5.75 -7.95 -2.81
C PRO A 188 -7.15 -7.66 -2.29
N LYS A 189 -7.30 -7.68 -0.96
CA LYS A 189 -8.51 -7.25 -0.25
C LYS A 189 -8.46 -5.76 0.11
N VAL A 190 -7.26 -5.22 0.28
CA VAL A 190 -7.00 -3.81 0.52
C VAL A 190 -5.99 -3.31 -0.49
N LEU A 191 -6.32 -2.21 -1.17
CA LEU A 191 -5.48 -1.55 -2.16
C LEU A 191 -5.36 -0.06 -1.80
N MET A 192 -4.13 0.43 -1.70
CA MET A 192 -3.83 1.85 -1.44
C MET A 192 -3.01 2.48 -2.54
#